data_0f22bb644ba153ef7657b347c4dd8c68
#
_entry.id   0f22bb644ba153ef7657b347c4dd8c68
#
_cell.length_a   1.000
_cell.length_b   1.000
_cell.length_c   1.000
_cell.angle_alpha   90.00
_cell.angle_beta   90.00
_cell.angle_gamma   90.00
#
_symmetry.space_group_name_H-M   'P 1'
#
loop_
_entity.id
_entity.type
_entity.pdbx_description
1 polymer ?
#
loop_
_entity_poly.entity_id
_entity_poly.type
_entity_poly.pdbx_seq_one_letter_code
_entity_poly.pdbx_strand_id
1 'polypeptide(L)'
;TGEIDLLPRTLTWTLRRDANGINFSVPNYYEFTGFMVPRELGVTKVEDMAGASVCVQTGSTTEVVVNDVSTKHNLGLKPVIFDNVAATRQAFFSGRCDALISDAAALASVRATQASNPDDYVIFPATQYMDALTPAVRHGDDQWFDIVKWSIQALLAAEMYGITQANVDEMLTSSDPRVRRFLGVEPGNGAALGLDEKFAY
;
A
#
# COMPACT_ATOMS: atom_id res chain seq x y z
N THR A 1 20.00 -1.85 -2.46
CA THR A 1 20.78 -2.64 -3.43
C THR A 1 21.13 -1.81 -4.68
N GLY A 2 20.41 -0.75 -4.99
CA GLY A 2 20.62 0.06 -6.20
C GLY A 2 20.00 -0.51 -7.47
N GLU A 3 19.19 -1.54 -7.35
CA GLU A 3 18.51 -2.20 -8.50
C GLU A 3 17.26 -1.44 -8.96
N ILE A 4 16.64 -0.66 -8.05
CA ILE A 4 15.47 0.17 -8.35
C ILE A 4 15.67 1.57 -7.76
N ASP A 5 15.10 2.57 -8.41
CA ASP A 5 15.16 3.98 -7.99
C ASP A 5 13.88 4.43 -7.30
N LEU A 6 12.77 3.74 -7.56
CA LEU A 6 11.46 4.01 -6.98
C LEU A 6 10.80 2.71 -6.55
N LEU A 7 10.26 2.69 -5.34
CA LEU A 7 9.39 1.62 -4.84
C LEU A 7 7.95 2.16 -4.74
N PRO A 8 7.11 2.00 -5.79
CA PRO A 8 5.75 2.56 -5.83
C PRO A 8 4.68 1.61 -5.27
N ARG A 9 5.10 0.55 -4.58
CA ARG A 9 4.20 -0.50 -4.10
C ARG A 9 3.62 -0.17 -2.73
N THR A 10 2.78 -1.11 -2.22
CA THR A 10 2.20 -1.10 -0.88
C THR A 10 3.29 -1.18 0.20
N LEU A 11 3.93 -0.06 0.47
CA LEU A 11 4.95 0.06 1.49
C LEU A 11 4.45 0.94 2.64
N THR A 12 4.23 0.34 3.79
CA THR A 12 3.82 1.07 4.99
C THR A 12 4.91 2.04 5.43
N TRP A 13 4.56 3.30 5.59
CA TRP A 13 5.43 4.32 6.14
C TRP A 13 5.65 4.06 7.64
N THR A 14 6.87 3.76 8.02
CA THR A 14 7.24 3.57 9.43
C THR A 14 8.48 4.36 9.77
N LEU A 15 8.55 4.87 11.00
CA LEU A 15 9.73 5.60 11.50
C LEU A 15 11.03 4.80 11.27
N ARG A 16 10.99 3.49 11.52
CA ARG A 16 12.18 2.63 11.37
C ARG A 16 12.68 2.57 9.94
N ARG A 17 11.78 2.48 8.96
CA ARG A 17 12.14 2.45 7.53
C ARG A 17 12.64 3.82 7.07
N ASP A 18 11.95 4.87 7.47
CA ASP A 18 12.29 6.26 7.14
C ASP A 18 13.70 6.61 7.66
N ALA A 19 13.96 6.36 8.94
CA ALA A 19 15.27 6.60 9.55
C ALA A 19 16.41 5.74 8.98
N ASN A 20 16.11 4.66 8.25
CA ASN A 20 17.11 3.71 7.71
C ASN A 20 17.32 3.83 6.20
N GLY A 21 17.32 5.02 5.65
CA GLY A 21 17.78 5.28 4.28
C GLY A 21 16.68 5.30 3.22
N ILE A 22 15.42 5.42 3.62
CA ILE A 22 14.26 5.49 2.72
C ILE A 22 13.51 6.80 2.95
N ASN A 23 13.36 7.62 1.91
CA ASN A 23 12.45 8.77 1.90
C ASN A 23 11.06 8.31 1.45
N PHE A 24 10.06 8.53 2.27
CA PHE A 24 8.67 8.34 1.93
C PHE A 24 8.07 9.61 1.34
N SER A 25 7.39 9.49 0.21
CA SER A 25 6.73 10.58 -0.49
C SER A 25 5.46 11.02 0.26
N VAL A 26 4.36 11.23 -0.41
CA VAL A 26 3.05 11.44 0.21
C VAL A 26 2.25 10.13 0.18
N PRO A 27 1.46 9.83 1.22
CA PRO A 27 0.56 8.70 1.17
C PRO A 27 -0.40 8.81 0.00
N ASN A 28 -0.46 7.76 -0.81
CA ASN A 28 -1.41 7.66 -1.92
C ASN A 28 -2.55 6.69 -1.62
N TYR A 29 -2.46 5.95 -0.52
CA TYR A 29 -3.51 5.06 -0.06
C TYR A 29 -3.42 4.85 1.45
N TYR A 30 -4.56 4.68 2.11
CA TYR A 30 -4.65 4.28 3.51
C TYR A 30 -5.33 2.93 3.59
N GLU A 31 -4.71 2.00 4.28
CA GLU A 31 -5.12 0.61 4.33
C GLU A 31 -5.04 0.07 5.76
N PHE A 32 -5.83 -0.89 6.10
CA PHE A 32 -5.67 -1.64 7.35
C PHE A 32 -5.20 -3.06 7.08
N THR A 33 -4.40 -3.58 8.01
CA THR A 33 -3.99 -4.97 8.01
C THR A 33 -5.18 -5.85 8.38
N GLY A 34 -5.38 -6.94 7.62
CA GLY A 34 -6.45 -7.90 7.83
C GLY A 34 -5.97 -9.35 7.90
N PHE A 35 -6.84 -10.20 8.41
CA PHE A 35 -6.73 -11.65 8.28
C PHE A 35 -7.69 -12.17 7.23
N MET A 36 -7.24 -13.16 6.45
CA MET A 36 -8.08 -13.99 5.61
C MET A 36 -8.04 -15.42 6.16
N VAL A 37 -9.20 -16.03 6.39
CA VAL A 37 -9.35 -17.37 6.94
C VAL A 37 -10.36 -18.18 6.13
N PRO A 38 -10.24 -19.52 6.08
CA PRO A 38 -11.31 -20.39 5.56
C PRO A 38 -12.60 -20.18 6.36
N ARG A 39 -13.72 -20.02 5.66
CA ARG A 39 -15.05 -19.83 6.25
C ARG A 39 -15.47 -20.99 7.14
N GLU A 40 -15.05 -22.21 6.79
CA GLU A 40 -15.35 -23.44 7.55
C GLU A 40 -14.80 -23.41 8.99
N LEU A 41 -13.79 -22.59 9.27
CA LEU A 41 -13.27 -22.42 10.63
C LEU A 41 -14.22 -21.65 11.56
N GLY A 42 -15.25 -20.99 11.01
CA GLY A 42 -16.22 -20.22 11.80
C GLY A 42 -15.66 -18.96 12.44
N VAL A 43 -14.44 -18.57 12.09
CA VAL A 43 -13.73 -17.39 12.61
C VAL A 43 -14.18 -16.15 11.85
N THR A 44 -14.61 -15.10 12.57
CA THR A 44 -15.10 -13.86 11.96
C THR A 44 -14.45 -12.59 12.51
N LYS A 45 -13.69 -12.72 13.60
CA LYS A 45 -13.00 -11.63 14.29
C LYS A 45 -11.73 -12.14 14.95
N VAL A 46 -10.89 -11.24 15.35
CA VAL A 46 -9.57 -11.52 15.94
C VAL A 46 -9.67 -12.42 17.19
N GLU A 47 -10.64 -12.17 18.05
CA GLU A 47 -10.82 -12.90 19.31
C GLU A 47 -11.12 -14.39 19.12
N ASP A 48 -11.61 -14.78 17.95
CA ASP A 48 -11.93 -16.17 17.62
C ASP A 48 -10.69 -16.98 17.18
N MET A 49 -9.51 -16.33 17.04
CA MET A 49 -8.30 -16.92 16.45
C MET A 49 -7.37 -17.61 17.47
N ALA A 50 -7.81 -17.92 18.68
CA ALA A 50 -6.95 -18.49 19.71
C ALA A 50 -6.20 -19.75 19.20
N GLY A 51 -4.87 -19.73 19.30
CA GLY A 51 -3.98 -20.83 18.91
C GLY A 51 -3.76 -21.00 17.40
N ALA A 52 -4.40 -20.17 16.56
CA ALA A 52 -4.32 -20.27 15.11
C ALA A 52 -2.89 -20.08 14.58
N SER A 53 -2.56 -20.82 13.53
CA SER A 53 -1.36 -20.63 12.73
C SER A 53 -1.59 -19.55 11.66
N VAL A 54 -0.63 -18.62 11.52
CA VAL A 54 -0.75 -17.46 10.63
C VAL A 54 0.42 -17.44 9.64
N CYS A 55 0.13 -17.59 8.36
CA CYS A 55 1.10 -17.41 7.29
C CYS A 55 1.46 -15.92 7.17
N VAL A 56 2.75 -15.59 7.26
CA VAL A 56 3.27 -14.22 7.24
C VAL A 56 4.61 -14.13 6.52
N GLN A 57 4.86 -13.01 5.83
CA GLN A 57 6.14 -12.75 5.21
C GLN A 57 7.12 -12.16 6.23
N THR A 58 8.37 -12.66 6.23
CA THR A 58 9.44 -12.14 7.09
C THR A 58 9.76 -10.67 6.78
N GLY A 59 10.10 -9.90 7.82
CA GLY A 59 10.49 -8.48 7.72
C GLY A 59 9.36 -7.53 7.32
N SER A 60 8.12 -8.02 7.26
CA SER A 60 6.94 -7.20 6.98
C SER A 60 6.39 -6.53 8.25
N THR A 61 5.61 -5.45 8.08
CA THR A 61 4.84 -4.86 9.18
C THR A 61 3.79 -5.83 9.71
N THR A 62 3.25 -6.70 8.85
CA THR A 62 2.25 -7.70 9.23
C THR A 62 2.80 -8.77 10.19
N GLU A 63 4.10 -9.07 10.13
CA GLU A 63 4.77 -9.95 11.12
C GLU A 63 4.71 -9.33 12.53
N VAL A 64 4.94 -8.02 12.62
CA VAL A 64 4.81 -7.29 13.91
C VAL A 64 3.35 -7.31 14.37
N VAL A 65 2.39 -7.06 13.48
CA VAL A 65 0.95 -7.05 13.79
C VAL A 65 0.48 -8.40 14.34
N VAL A 66 0.94 -9.54 13.81
CA VAL A 66 0.57 -10.87 14.36
C VAL A 66 0.97 -10.98 15.83
N ASN A 67 2.20 -10.56 16.18
CA ASN A 67 2.69 -10.63 17.56
C ASN A 67 1.94 -9.66 18.48
N ASP A 68 1.68 -8.43 18.02
CA ASP A 68 0.97 -7.41 18.79
C ASP A 68 -0.47 -7.83 19.07
N VAL A 69 -1.18 -8.32 18.06
CA VAL A 69 -2.55 -8.83 18.17
C VAL A 69 -2.60 -10.05 19.09
N SER A 70 -1.67 -11.00 18.92
CA SER A 70 -1.56 -12.17 19.77
C SER A 70 -1.38 -11.81 21.23
N THR A 71 -0.50 -10.83 21.51
CA THR A 71 -0.21 -10.36 22.86
C THR A 71 -1.39 -9.60 23.44
N LYS A 72 -1.93 -8.63 22.69
CA LYS A 72 -3.04 -7.77 23.11
C LYS A 72 -4.29 -8.56 23.53
N HIS A 73 -4.61 -9.60 22.78
CA HIS A 73 -5.81 -10.41 22.98
C HIS A 73 -5.53 -11.77 23.66
N ASN A 74 -4.28 -12.04 24.06
CA ASN A 74 -3.82 -13.29 24.68
C ASN A 74 -4.22 -14.54 23.87
N LEU A 75 -3.98 -14.50 22.54
CA LEU A 75 -4.48 -15.53 21.61
C LEU A 75 -3.50 -16.68 21.40
N GLY A 76 -2.21 -16.50 21.68
CA GLY A 76 -1.20 -17.53 21.41
C GLY A 76 -1.11 -17.88 19.91
N LEU A 77 -1.21 -16.89 19.02
CA LEU A 77 -1.06 -17.09 17.58
C LEU A 77 0.32 -17.66 17.26
N LYS A 78 0.40 -18.48 16.22
CA LYS A 78 1.61 -19.16 15.78
C LYS A 78 2.03 -18.65 14.40
N PRO A 79 2.92 -17.64 14.29
CA PRO A 79 3.39 -17.18 13.00
C PRO A 79 4.16 -18.30 12.27
N VAL A 80 3.79 -18.54 11.00
CA VAL A 80 4.51 -19.41 10.07
C VAL A 80 5.15 -18.51 9.03
N ILE A 81 6.48 -18.39 9.06
CA ILE A 81 7.24 -17.36 8.37
C ILE A 81 7.72 -17.88 7.01
N PHE A 82 7.58 -17.05 5.98
CA PHE A 82 8.02 -17.30 4.60
C PHE A 82 8.86 -16.13 4.07
N ASP A 83 9.78 -16.40 3.17
CA ASP A 83 10.71 -15.39 2.63
C ASP A 83 10.05 -14.41 1.65
N ASN A 84 8.95 -14.79 1.01
CA ASN A 84 8.28 -13.95 0.02
C ASN A 84 6.77 -14.17 -0.01
N VAL A 85 6.08 -13.19 -0.60
CA VAL A 85 4.61 -13.14 -0.69
C VAL A 85 4.03 -14.34 -1.43
N ALA A 86 4.70 -14.82 -2.50
CA ALA A 86 4.17 -15.93 -3.29
C ALA A 86 4.16 -17.24 -2.48
N ALA A 87 5.26 -17.52 -1.76
CA ALA A 87 5.35 -18.69 -0.88
C ALA A 87 4.34 -18.60 0.28
N THR A 88 4.15 -17.41 0.86
CA THR A 88 3.17 -17.19 1.93
C THR A 88 1.75 -17.53 1.47
N ARG A 89 1.35 -17.03 0.29
CA ARG A 89 0.01 -17.27 -0.29
C ARG A 89 -0.19 -18.75 -0.66
N GLN A 90 0.81 -19.35 -1.30
CA GLN A 90 0.76 -20.77 -1.66
C GLN A 90 0.60 -21.66 -0.42
N ALA A 91 1.33 -21.37 0.64
CA ALA A 91 1.24 -22.11 1.91
C ALA A 91 -0.16 -22.00 2.52
N PHE A 92 -0.77 -20.81 2.52
CA PHE A 92 -2.13 -20.62 3.01
C PHE A 92 -3.14 -21.43 2.20
N PHE A 93 -3.15 -21.30 0.87
CA PHE A 93 -4.11 -22.02 0.02
C PHE A 93 -3.89 -23.54 -0.01
N SER A 94 -2.71 -24.02 0.39
CA SER A 94 -2.45 -25.46 0.59
C SER A 94 -2.85 -25.96 1.99
N GLY A 95 -3.46 -25.11 2.83
CA GLY A 95 -3.91 -25.48 4.18
C GLY A 95 -2.78 -25.60 5.22
N ARG A 96 -1.59 -25.02 4.95
CA ARG A 96 -0.46 -25.08 5.89
C ARG A 96 -0.62 -24.12 7.07
N CYS A 97 -1.46 -23.11 6.94
CA CYS A 97 -1.81 -22.15 7.99
C CYS A 97 -3.31 -21.94 8.03
N ASP A 98 -3.85 -21.67 9.23
CA ASP A 98 -5.27 -21.36 9.45
C ASP A 98 -5.64 -19.96 8.93
N ALA A 99 -4.69 -19.06 8.89
CA ALA A 99 -4.90 -17.68 8.43
C ALA A 99 -3.76 -17.15 7.57
N LEU A 100 -4.09 -16.24 6.66
CA LEU A 100 -3.15 -15.37 5.93
C LEU A 100 -3.34 -13.94 6.43
N ILE A 101 -2.24 -13.24 6.73
CA ILE A 101 -2.25 -11.81 7.09
C ILE A 101 -1.62 -10.98 5.98
N SER A 102 -2.27 -9.87 5.61
CA SER A 102 -1.77 -8.87 4.65
C SER A 102 -2.64 -7.61 4.73
N ASP A 103 -2.36 -6.63 3.87
CA ASP A 103 -3.25 -5.49 3.64
C ASP A 103 -4.61 -5.98 3.12
N ALA A 104 -5.72 -5.40 3.60
CA ALA A 104 -7.07 -5.90 3.32
C ALA A 104 -7.41 -5.90 1.82
N ALA A 105 -7.00 -4.84 1.08
CA ALA A 105 -7.18 -4.80 -0.37
C ALA A 105 -6.37 -5.88 -1.10
N ALA A 106 -5.13 -6.16 -0.61
CA ALA A 106 -4.33 -7.25 -1.14
C ALA A 106 -4.97 -8.61 -0.87
N LEU A 107 -5.54 -8.83 0.32
CA LEU A 107 -6.29 -10.05 0.64
C LEU A 107 -7.53 -10.20 -0.24
N ALA A 108 -8.29 -9.11 -0.46
CA ALA A 108 -9.45 -9.14 -1.34
C ALA A 108 -9.08 -9.51 -2.78
N SER A 109 -7.97 -8.94 -3.30
CA SER A 109 -7.44 -9.27 -4.62
C SER A 109 -7.00 -10.74 -4.70
N VAL A 110 -6.27 -11.22 -3.69
CA VAL A 110 -5.80 -12.62 -3.62
C VAL A 110 -6.97 -13.59 -3.54
N ARG A 111 -7.97 -13.29 -2.74
CA ARG A 111 -9.22 -14.07 -2.65
C ARG A 111 -9.92 -14.16 -4.01
N ALA A 112 -10.04 -13.04 -4.72
CA ALA A 112 -10.72 -12.99 -6.01
C ALA A 112 -9.95 -13.71 -7.14
N THR A 113 -8.61 -13.73 -7.08
CA THR A 113 -7.77 -14.19 -8.21
C THR A 113 -7.10 -15.54 -7.99
N GLN A 114 -6.92 -15.98 -6.74
CA GLN A 114 -6.15 -17.19 -6.42
C GLN A 114 -6.96 -18.25 -5.66
N ALA A 115 -8.06 -17.87 -5.00
CA ALA A 115 -8.93 -18.85 -4.37
C ALA A 115 -9.71 -19.64 -5.44
N SER A 116 -9.84 -20.94 -5.27
CA SER A 116 -10.67 -21.79 -6.15
C SER A 116 -12.14 -21.38 -6.10
N ASN A 117 -12.62 -20.99 -4.92
CA ASN A 117 -13.91 -20.35 -4.71
C ASN A 117 -13.72 -19.20 -3.69
N PRO A 118 -13.86 -17.92 -4.10
CA PRO A 118 -13.71 -16.78 -3.22
C PRO A 118 -14.64 -16.78 -2.00
N ASP A 119 -15.82 -17.40 -2.10
CA ASP A 119 -16.81 -17.43 -1.03
C ASP A 119 -16.41 -18.36 0.12
N ASP A 120 -15.41 -19.21 -0.07
CA ASP A 120 -14.90 -20.10 0.98
C ASP A 120 -14.00 -19.35 1.99
N TYR A 121 -13.74 -18.08 1.79
CA TYR A 121 -12.86 -17.28 2.65
C TYR A 121 -13.54 -16.03 3.19
N VAL A 122 -13.21 -15.69 4.44
CA VAL A 122 -13.64 -14.49 5.14
C VAL A 122 -12.42 -13.58 5.35
N ILE A 123 -12.60 -12.28 5.16
CA ILE A 123 -11.58 -11.26 5.46
C ILE A 123 -12.15 -10.35 6.54
N PHE A 124 -11.36 -10.09 7.58
CA PHE A 124 -11.71 -9.14 8.65
C PHE A 124 -10.47 -8.37 9.12
N PRO A 125 -10.64 -7.17 9.71
CA PRO A 125 -9.52 -6.36 10.20
C PRO A 125 -8.74 -7.04 11.33
N ALA A 126 -7.41 -6.99 11.25
CA ALA A 126 -6.52 -7.39 12.34
C ALA A 126 -6.39 -6.27 13.39
N THR A 127 -6.44 -5.02 12.95
CA THR A 127 -6.34 -3.83 13.79
C THR A 127 -7.39 -2.80 13.39
N GLN A 128 -7.61 -1.81 14.26
CA GLN A 128 -8.46 -0.65 13.99
C GLN A 128 -7.67 0.53 13.39
N TYR A 129 -6.36 0.39 13.25
CA TYR A 129 -5.47 1.44 12.74
C TYR A 129 -5.25 1.25 11.24
N MET A 130 -5.18 2.38 10.54
CA MET A 130 -4.85 2.40 9.11
C MET A 130 -3.37 2.71 8.93
N ASP A 131 -2.74 1.98 8.03
CA ASP A 131 -1.38 2.20 7.58
C ASP A 131 -1.38 3.18 6.40
N ALA A 132 -0.47 4.15 6.42
CA ALA A 132 -0.21 5.02 5.28
C ALA A 132 0.71 4.28 4.30
N LEU A 133 0.19 3.95 3.12
CA LEU A 133 0.95 3.34 2.04
C LEU A 133 1.49 4.43 1.13
N THR A 134 2.79 4.39 0.88
CA THR A 134 3.51 5.53 0.32
C THR A 134 4.59 5.06 -0.64
N PRO A 135 4.69 5.63 -1.86
CA PRO A 135 5.86 5.46 -2.70
C PRO A 135 7.12 5.96 -2.01
N ALA A 136 8.22 5.26 -2.20
CA ALA A 136 9.47 5.53 -1.51
C ALA A 136 10.67 5.51 -2.45
N VAL A 137 11.68 6.34 -2.14
CA VAL A 137 12.97 6.42 -2.82
C VAL A 137 14.09 6.28 -1.82
N ARG A 138 15.35 6.12 -2.27
CA ARG A 138 16.52 6.15 -1.39
C ARG A 138 16.79 7.57 -0.89
N HIS A 139 17.43 7.67 0.28
CA HIS A 139 18.00 8.93 0.73
C HIS A 139 19.13 9.42 -0.21
N GLY A 140 19.35 10.73 -0.23
CA GLY A 140 20.52 11.35 -0.83
C GLY A 140 20.33 11.87 -2.26
N ASP A 141 19.10 11.82 -2.80
CA ASP A 141 18.71 12.46 -4.04
C ASP A 141 17.43 13.28 -3.82
N ASP A 142 17.59 14.52 -3.37
CA ASP A 142 16.49 15.41 -3.03
C ASP A 142 15.68 15.80 -4.26
N GLN A 143 16.34 15.95 -5.42
CA GLN A 143 15.64 16.28 -6.66
C GLN A 143 14.74 15.12 -7.11
N TRP A 144 15.25 13.89 -7.10
CA TRP A 144 14.44 12.72 -7.42
C TRP A 144 13.29 12.53 -6.44
N PHE A 145 13.55 12.74 -5.16
CA PHE A 145 12.49 12.70 -4.13
C PHE A 145 11.39 13.73 -4.40
N ASP A 146 11.77 14.98 -4.74
CA ASP A 146 10.80 16.02 -5.07
C ASP A 146 10.00 15.70 -6.33
N ILE A 147 10.62 15.15 -7.37
CA ILE A 147 9.92 14.68 -8.58
C ILE A 147 8.88 13.64 -8.24
N VAL A 148 9.23 12.61 -7.47
CA VAL A 148 8.30 11.55 -7.07
C VAL A 148 7.16 12.11 -6.21
N LYS A 149 7.48 12.94 -5.23
CA LYS A 149 6.50 13.58 -4.35
C LYS A 149 5.50 14.44 -5.14
N TRP A 150 6.00 15.31 -6.02
CA TRP A 150 5.15 16.20 -6.80
C TRP A 150 4.38 15.48 -7.91
N SER A 151 4.86 14.34 -8.40
CA SER A 151 4.07 13.47 -9.29
C SER A 151 2.82 12.92 -8.58
N ILE A 152 2.95 12.49 -7.31
CA ILE A 152 1.77 12.05 -6.52
C ILE A 152 0.86 13.25 -6.20
N GLN A 153 1.42 14.40 -5.83
CA GLN A 153 0.65 15.63 -5.61
C GLN A 153 -0.09 16.07 -6.87
N ALA A 154 0.49 15.88 -8.05
CA ALA A 154 -0.17 16.18 -9.32
C ALA A 154 -1.40 15.30 -9.55
N LEU A 155 -1.34 14.00 -9.22
CA LEU A 155 -2.51 13.11 -9.30
C LEU A 155 -3.64 13.59 -8.38
N LEU A 156 -3.31 13.96 -7.13
CA LEU A 156 -4.29 14.50 -6.17
C LEU A 156 -4.87 15.84 -6.64
N ALA A 157 -4.04 16.72 -7.19
CA ALA A 157 -4.49 18.00 -7.73
C ALA A 157 -5.39 17.82 -8.96
N ALA A 158 -5.06 16.87 -9.85
CA ALA A 158 -5.90 16.54 -11.00
C ALA A 158 -7.31 16.10 -10.55
N GLU A 159 -7.38 15.22 -9.54
CA GLU A 159 -8.67 14.82 -8.94
C GLU A 159 -9.44 16.01 -8.38
N MET A 160 -8.77 16.90 -7.62
CA MET A 160 -9.39 18.11 -7.04
C MET A 160 -9.91 19.09 -8.12
N TYR A 161 -9.23 19.17 -9.27
CA TYR A 161 -9.63 20.04 -10.38
C TYR A 161 -10.59 19.37 -11.36
N GLY A 162 -10.96 18.10 -11.13
CA GLY A 162 -11.78 17.32 -12.05
C GLY A 162 -11.10 17.04 -13.40
N ILE A 163 -9.76 17.01 -13.42
CA ILE A 163 -8.95 16.72 -14.60
C ILE A 163 -8.78 15.21 -14.72
N THR A 164 -9.06 14.69 -15.90
CA THR A 164 -8.96 13.27 -16.26
C THR A 164 -8.28 13.12 -17.61
N GLN A 165 -7.86 11.93 -17.95
CA GLN A 165 -7.36 11.62 -19.30
C GLN A 165 -8.35 11.98 -20.42
N ALA A 166 -9.65 11.95 -20.13
CA ALA A 166 -10.68 12.24 -21.12
C ALA A 166 -10.88 13.73 -21.39
N ASN A 167 -10.53 14.61 -20.44
CA ASN A 167 -10.79 16.06 -20.57
C ASN A 167 -9.54 16.94 -20.47
N VAL A 168 -8.36 16.38 -20.27
CA VAL A 168 -7.13 17.17 -20.05
C VAL A 168 -6.84 18.15 -21.19
N ASP A 169 -7.09 17.76 -22.44
CA ASP A 169 -6.92 18.62 -23.61
C ASP A 169 -7.83 19.86 -23.57
N GLU A 170 -9.08 19.67 -23.20
CA GLU A 170 -10.05 20.78 -23.04
C GLU A 170 -9.60 21.68 -21.88
N MET A 171 -9.11 21.12 -20.78
CA MET A 171 -8.68 21.85 -19.60
C MET A 171 -7.46 22.76 -19.83
N LEU A 172 -6.69 22.54 -20.91
CA LEU A 172 -5.63 23.49 -21.33
C LEU A 172 -6.18 24.88 -21.66
N THR A 173 -7.45 25.00 -22.05
CA THR A 173 -8.12 26.26 -22.36
C THR A 173 -8.88 26.85 -21.17
N SER A 174 -8.76 26.26 -19.98
CA SER A 174 -9.43 26.71 -18.76
C SER A 174 -9.16 28.19 -18.47
N SER A 175 -10.16 28.89 -17.97
CA SER A 175 -10.01 30.25 -17.46
C SER A 175 -9.47 30.28 -16.01
N ASP A 176 -9.43 29.15 -15.30
CA ASP A 176 -8.88 29.07 -13.94
C ASP A 176 -7.35 29.13 -13.98
N PRO A 177 -6.72 30.19 -13.39
CA PRO A 177 -5.26 30.30 -13.39
C PRO A 177 -4.53 29.16 -12.69
N ARG A 178 -5.18 28.47 -11.74
CA ARG A 178 -4.59 27.33 -11.02
C ARG A 178 -4.47 26.13 -11.95
N VAL A 179 -5.51 25.85 -12.74
CA VAL A 179 -5.52 24.78 -13.75
C VAL A 179 -4.48 25.07 -14.83
N ARG A 180 -4.39 26.33 -15.30
CA ARG A 180 -3.40 26.75 -16.32
C ARG A 180 -1.96 26.54 -15.84
N ARG A 181 -1.65 26.93 -14.60
CA ARG A 181 -0.32 26.69 -14.01
C ARG A 181 -0.06 25.21 -13.80
N PHE A 182 -1.07 24.46 -13.33
CA PHE A 182 -0.96 23.03 -13.11
C PHE A 182 -0.63 22.26 -14.39
N LEU A 183 -1.30 22.57 -15.50
CA LEU A 183 -1.08 21.94 -16.81
C LEU A 183 0.08 22.54 -17.63
N GLY A 184 0.87 23.45 -17.04
CA GLY A 184 2.03 24.05 -17.69
C GLY A 184 1.70 25.00 -18.85
N VAL A 185 0.46 25.51 -18.95
CA VAL A 185 0.08 26.58 -19.88
C VAL A 185 0.72 27.91 -19.45
N GLU A 186 0.83 28.12 -18.16
CA GLU A 186 1.64 29.17 -17.54
C GLU A 186 2.89 28.51 -16.94
N PRO A 187 4.10 28.89 -17.38
CA PRO A 187 5.33 28.19 -17.00
C PRO A 187 5.77 28.49 -15.56
N GLY A 188 6.66 27.65 -15.02
CA GLY A 188 7.36 27.82 -13.75
C GLY A 188 7.42 26.56 -12.88
N ASN A 189 6.40 25.72 -12.88
CA ASN A 189 6.35 24.54 -12.02
C ASN A 189 7.27 23.41 -12.53
N GLY A 190 7.23 23.12 -13.83
CA GLY A 190 8.08 22.09 -14.42
C GLY A 190 9.57 22.45 -14.29
N ALA A 191 9.93 23.67 -14.64
CA ALA A 191 11.31 24.15 -14.51
C ALA A 191 11.84 24.08 -13.08
N ALA A 192 11.00 24.34 -12.06
CA ALA A 192 11.38 24.23 -10.65
C ALA A 192 11.78 22.81 -10.24
N LEU A 193 11.23 21.78 -10.91
CA LEU A 193 11.57 20.37 -10.72
C LEU A 193 12.66 19.88 -11.69
N GLY A 194 13.11 20.72 -12.64
CA GLY A 194 13.99 20.30 -13.73
C GLY A 194 13.30 19.43 -14.78
N LEU A 195 11.99 19.56 -14.91
CA LEU A 195 11.13 18.81 -15.85
C LEU A 195 10.55 19.74 -16.92
N ASP A 196 9.90 19.14 -17.91
CA ASP A 196 9.04 19.86 -18.85
C ASP A 196 7.88 20.56 -18.10
N GLU A 197 7.45 21.71 -18.59
CA GLU A 197 6.36 22.47 -17.96
C GLU A 197 5.03 21.68 -17.93
N LYS A 198 4.85 20.76 -18.86
CA LYS A 198 3.67 19.90 -18.94
C LYS A 198 3.81 18.57 -18.18
N PHE A 199 4.71 18.47 -17.21
CA PHE A 199 4.94 17.23 -16.47
C PHE A 199 3.68 16.67 -15.80
N ALA A 200 2.68 17.51 -15.53
CA ALA A 200 1.39 17.11 -14.94
C ALA A 200 0.28 16.90 -15.99
N TYR A 201 0.57 17.13 -17.26
CA TYR A 201 -0.32 16.84 -18.40
C TYR A 201 -0.20 15.37 -18.79
#